data_876ae80eff441e5526dee40c747efbe4
#
_entry.id   876ae80eff441e5526dee40c747efbe4
#
_cell.length_a   1.000
_cell.length_b   1.000
_cell.length_c   1.000
_cell.angle_alpha   90.00
_cell.angle_beta   90.00
_cell.angle_gamma   90.00
#
_symmetry.space_group_name_H-M   'P 1'
#
loop_
_entity.id
_entity.type
_entity.pdbx_description
1 polymer ?
#
loop_
_entity_poly.entity_id
_entity_poly.type
_entity_poly.pdbx_seq_one_letter_code
_entity_poly.pdbx_strand_id
1 'polypeptide(L)'
;MSTEERANYATALVPAIQSLLDNGVQIISWGRNDAATFSRADFDFFAVWSFPSVASAQDFEKMVEGAGWYNYFEQVNAMGNSTSANEVIGMMIGM
;
A
#
# COMPACT_ATOMS: atom_id res chain seq x y z
N MET A 1 -18.00 -11.56 -2.40
CA MET A 1 -16.86 -12.51 -2.43
C MET A 1 -16.92 -13.41 -1.20
N SER A 2 -16.90 -14.71 -1.40
CA SER A 2 -16.91 -15.69 -0.31
C SER A 2 -15.54 -15.75 0.40
N THR A 3 -15.49 -16.38 1.57
CA THR A 3 -14.24 -16.61 2.29
C THR A 3 -13.25 -17.43 1.45
N GLU A 4 -13.77 -18.47 0.75
CA GLU A 4 -12.96 -19.31 -0.12
C GLU A 4 -12.39 -18.53 -1.31
N GLU A 5 -13.20 -17.70 -1.94
CA GLU A 5 -12.76 -16.85 -3.05
C GLU A 5 -11.68 -15.87 -2.60
N ARG A 6 -11.84 -15.26 -1.42
CA ARG A 6 -10.83 -14.36 -0.86
C ARG A 6 -9.52 -15.09 -0.56
N ALA A 7 -9.61 -16.29 0.01
CA ALA A 7 -8.43 -17.10 0.30
C ALA A 7 -7.68 -17.49 -0.98
N ASN A 8 -8.40 -17.90 -2.01
CA ASN A 8 -7.82 -18.26 -3.31
C ASN A 8 -7.17 -17.05 -3.98
N TYR A 9 -7.81 -15.89 -3.95
CA TYR A 9 -7.29 -14.66 -4.52
C TYR A 9 -6.00 -14.23 -3.79
N ALA A 10 -6.01 -14.23 -2.46
CA ALA A 10 -4.85 -13.87 -1.65
C ALA A 10 -3.68 -14.83 -1.91
N THR A 11 -3.93 -16.13 -1.98
CA THR A 11 -2.90 -17.13 -2.27
C THR A 11 -2.27 -16.90 -3.65
N ALA A 12 -3.07 -16.53 -4.64
CA ALA A 12 -2.60 -16.24 -5.99
C ALA A 12 -1.70 -15.00 -6.05
N LEU A 13 -1.79 -14.08 -5.09
CA LEU A 13 -0.95 -12.88 -5.03
C LEU A 13 0.45 -13.16 -4.47
N VAL A 14 0.65 -14.25 -3.73
CA VAL A 14 1.93 -14.53 -3.05
C VAL A 14 3.12 -14.53 -4.01
N PRO A 15 3.09 -15.19 -5.18
CA PRO A 15 4.22 -15.14 -6.11
C PRO A 15 4.52 -13.74 -6.62
N ALA A 16 3.49 -12.92 -6.87
CA ALA A 16 3.65 -11.54 -7.32
C ALA A 16 4.30 -10.69 -6.24
N ILE A 17 3.90 -10.84 -4.98
CA ILE A 17 4.50 -10.15 -3.84
C ILE A 17 5.97 -10.56 -3.70
N GLN A 18 6.27 -11.84 -3.79
CA GLN A 18 7.66 -12.34 -3.69
C GLN A 18 8.54 -11.75 -4.80
N SER A 19 8.02 -11.66 -6.01
CA SER A 19 8.72 -11.03 -7.13
C SER A 19 9.05 -9.56 -6.86
N LEU A 20 8.13 -8.81 -6.24
CA LEU A 20 8.38 -7.43 -5.83
C LEU A 20 9.51 -7.34 -4.82
N LEU A 21 9.51 -8.19 -3.81
CA LEU A 21 10.55 -8.22 -2.78
C LEU A 21 11.91 -8.57 -3.38
N ASP A 22 11.94 -9.50 -4.33
CA ASP A 22 13.16 -9.89 -5.04
C ASP A 22 13.72 -8.75 -5.90
N ASN A 23 12.89 -7.79 -6.28
CA ASN A 23 13.28 -6.63 -7.08
C ASN A 23 13.49 -5.35 -6.26
N GLY A 24 13.66 -5.47 -4.95
CA GLY A 24 14.05 -4.37 -4.07
C GLY A 24 12.91 -3.59 -3.44
N VAL A 25 11.66 -4.00 -3.63
CA VAL A 25 10.52 -3.43 -2.90
C VAL A 25 10.56 -3.95 -1.47
N GLN A 26 10.28 -3.08 -0.50
CA GLN A 26 10.25 -3.43 0.91
C GLN A 26 8.87 -3.21 1.51
N ILE A 27 8.42 -4.14 2.33
CA ILE A 27 7.25 -3.94 3.18
C ILE A 27 7.75 -3.36 4.49
N ILE A 28 7.44 -2.09 4.75
CA ILE A 28 7.85 -1.41 5.97
C ILE A 28 6.93 -1.80 7.12
N SER A 29 5.63 -1.81 6.87
CA SER A 29 4.64 -2.19 7.88
C SER A 29 3.35 -2.61 7.19
N TRP A 30 2.71 -3.60 7.78
CA TRP A 30 1.43 -4.09 7.29
C TRP A 30 0.62 -4.51 8.51
N GLY A 31 -0.58 -3.98 8.67
CA GLY A 31 -1.34 -4.26 9.88
C GLY A 31 -2.82 -3.94 9.78
N ARG A 32 -3.50 -4.23 10.88
CA ARG A 32 -4.90 -3.89 11.04
C ARG A 32 -5.01 -2.47 11.56
N ASN A 33 -5.91 -1.67 10.97
CA ASN A 33 -6.21 -0.33 11.45
C ASN A 33 -6.96 -0.42 12.79
N ASP A 34 -6.39 0.17 13.83
CA ASP A 34 -6.96 0.13 15.17
C ASP A 34 -8.31 0.84 15.20
N ALA A 35 -9.33 0.17 15.73
CA ALA A 35 -10.69 0.71 15.79
C ALA A 35 -10.80 1.95 16.68
N ALA A 36 -9.87 2.13 17.64
CA ALA A 36 -9.85 3.23 18.58
C ALA A 36 -8.94 4.40 18.16
N THR A 37 -8.30 4.30 16.98
CA THR A 37 -7.43 5.37 16.47
C THR A 37 -8.22 6.66 16.29
N PHE A 38 -7.68 7.75 16.84
CA PHE A 38 -8.29 9.07 16.73
C PHE A 38 -8.24 9.57 15.27
N SER A 39 -9.31 10.18 14.81
CA SER A 39 -9.46 10.63 13.41
C SER A 39 -9.22 9.49 12.40
N ARG A 40 -9.73 8.34 12.73
CA ARG A 40 -9.51 7.10 12.00
C ARG A 40 -9.99 7.18 10.55
N ALA A 41 -9.14 6.73 9.61
CA ALA A 41 -9.57 6.45 8.26
C ALA A 41 -10.54 5.26 8.26
N ASP A 42 -11.55 5.29 7.40
CA ASP A 42 -12.59 4.26 7.33
C ASP A 42 -12.15 3.06 6.50
N PHE A 43 -11.08 2.41 6.95
CA PHE A 43 -10.51 1.21 6.33
C PHE A 43 -10.02 0.25 7.41
N ASP A 44 -10.07 -1.06 7.12
CA ASP A 44 -9.77 -2.10 8.10
C ASP A 44 -8.27 -2.39 8.23
N PHE A 45 -7.51 -2.18 7.16
CA PHE A 45 -6.09 -2.54 7.10
C PHE A 45 -5.26 -1.42 6.51
N PHE A 46 -3.97 -1.43 6.82
CA PHE A 46 -3.00 -0.53 6.21
C PHE A 46 -1.75 -1.28 5.77
N ALA A 47 -1.06 -0.71 4.80
CA ALA A 47 0.24 -1.18 4.36
C ALA A 47 1.13 0.02 4.05
N VAL A 48 2.40 -0.08 4.44
CA VAL A 48 3.42 0.91 4.10
C VAL A 48 4.53 0.19 3.33
N TRP A 49 4.78 0.66 2.12
CA TRP A 49 5.76 0.07 1.22
C TRP A 49 6.88 1.06 0.93
N SER A 50 8.08 0.55 0.66
CA SER A 50 9.18 1.32 0.12
C SER A 50 9.59 0.74 -1.23
N PHE A 51 9.79 1.62 -2.21
CA PHE A 51 10.16 1.26 -3.57
C PHE A 51 11.51 1.86 -3.92
N PRO A 52 12.33 1.17 -4.74
CA PRO A 52 13.65 1.69 -5.12
C PRO A 52 13.59 2.93 -6.03
N SER A 53 12.44 3.17 -6.67
CA SER A 53 12.26 4.35 -7.53
C SER A 53 10.78 4.71 -7.66
N VAL A 54 10.49 5.92 -8.12
CA VAL A 54 9.12 6.35 -8.44
C VAL A 54 8.53 5.46 -9.53
N ALA A 55 9.32 5.11 -10.54
CA ALA A 55 8.88 4.23 -11.62
C ALA A 55 8.44 2.85 -11.08
N SER A 56 9.20 2.28 -10.14
CA SER A 56 8.86 1.01 -9.49
C SER A 56 7.52 1.11 -8.74
N ALA A 57 7.29 2.21 -8.01
CA ALA A 57 6.04 2.44 -7.30
C ALA A 57 4.85 2.58 -8.26
N GLN A 58 5.02 3.28 -9.37
CA GLN A 58 3.99 3.44 -10.39
C GLN A 58 3.66 2.12 -11.08
N ASP A 59 4.67 1.31 -11.36
CA ASP A 59 4.48 -0.02 -11.93
C ASP A 59 3.71 -0.93 -10.98
N PHE A 60 3.98 -0.84 -9.69
CA PHE A 60 3.22 -1.56 -8.67
C PHE A 60 1.74 -1.16 -8.68
N GLU A 61 1.43 0.14 -8.74
CA GLU A 61 0.05 0.61 -8.80
C GLU A 61 -0.68 0.09 -10.03
N LYS A 62 -0.03 0.09 -11.18
CA LYS A 62 -0.58 -0.46 -12.42
C LYS A 62 -0.81 -1.97 -12.32
N MET A 63 0.11 -2.68 -11.67
CA MET A 63 -0.02 -4.12 -11.46
C MET A 63 -1.22 -4.44 -10.58
N VAL A 64 -1.44 -3.69 -9.50
CA VAL A 64 -2.59 -3.86 -8.59
C VAL A 64 -3.89 -3.64 -9.35
N GLU A 65 -3.97 -2.57 -10.15
CA GLU A 65 -5.14 -2.29 -10.99
C GLU A 65 -5.37 -3.39 -12.01
N GLY A 66 -4.32 -3.81 -12.72
CA GLY A 66 -4.39 -4.85 -13.74
C GLY A 66 -4.75 -6.23 -13.17
N ALA A 67 -4.43 -6.50 -11.91
CA ALA A 67 -4.80 -7.73 -11.22
C ALA A 67 -6.26 -7.75 -10.76
N GLY A 68 -7.00 -6.67 -10.96
CA GLY A 68 -8.41 -6.58 -10.57
C GLY A 68 -8.66 -6.37 -9.09
N TRP A 69 -7.65 -5.94 -8.35
CA TRP A 69 -7.75 -5.71 -6.91
C TRP A 69 -8.92 -4.80 -6.54
N TYR A 70 -9.08 -3.68 -7.27
CA TYR A 70 -10.13 -2.69 -6.98
C TYR A 70 -11.53 -3.18 -7.31
N ASN A 71 -11.69 -4.32 -7.98
CA ASN A 71 -13.01 -4.94 -8.16
C ASN A 71 -13.53 -5.57 -6.87
N TYR A 72 -12.64 -5.88 -5.93
CA TYR A 72 -12.95 -6.59 -4.70
C TYR A 72 -12.70 -5.77 -3.43
N PHE A 73 -11.81 -4.80 -3.50
CA PHE A 73 -11.36 -4.04 -2.33
C PHE A 73 -11.40 -2.54 -2.60
N GLU A 74 -11.87 -1.78 -1.62
CA GLU A 74 -11.72 -0.33 -1.63
C GLU A 74 -10.37 0.04 -1.03
N GLN A 75 -9.69 1.01 -1.62
CA GLN A 75 -8.38 1.42 -1.19
C GLN A 75 -8.13 2.88 -1.56
N VAL A 76 -7.41 3.58 -0.71
CA VAL A 76 -6.84 4.90 -1.01
C VAL A 76 -5.32 4.81 -0.85
N ASN A 77 -4.60 5.59 -1.63
CA ASN A 77 -3.15 5.57 -1.63
C ASN A 77 -2.59 6.97 -1.44
N ALA A 78 -1.41 7.03 -0.82
CA ALA A 78 -0.56 8.21 -0.84
C ALA A 78 0.84 7.75 -1.24
N MET A 79 1.53 8.56 -2.02
CA MET A 79 2.87 8.25 -2.47
C MET A 79 3.72 9.51 -2.50
N GLY A 80 5.00 9.37 -2.18
CA GLY A 80 5.94 10.46 -2.25
C GLY A 80 7.34 10.01 -1.87
N ASN A 81 8.29 10.90 -2.01
CA ASN A 81 9.65 10.67 -1.57
C ASN A 81 9.74 10.87 -0.06
N SER A 82 10.40 9.93 0.62
CA SER A 82 10.67 10.08 2.05
C SER A 82 11.58 11.27 2.29
N THR A 83 11.26 12.03 3.32
CA THR A 83 12.03 13.18 3.75
C THR A 83 11.96 13.32 5.28
N SER A 84 12.49 14.40 5.82
CA SER A 84 12.47 14.62 7.27
C SER A 84 11.17 15.28 7.74
N ALA A 85 10.86 15.10 9.01
CA ALA A 85 9.72 15.77 9.63
C ALA A 85 9.84 17.30 9.54
N ASN A 86 11.05 17.84 9.72
CA ASN A 86 11.30 19.27 9.63
C ASN A 86 10.99 19.81 8.22
N GLU A 87 11.36 19.09 7.18
CA GLU A 87 11.07 19.51 5.80
C GLU A 87 9.57 19.50 5.53
N VAL A 88 8.87 18.47 5.97
CA VAL A 88 7.40 18.37 5.81
C VAL A 88 6.69 19.49 6.55
N ILE A 89 7.10 19.77 7.79
CA ILE A 89 6.53 20.88 8.59
C ILE A 89 6.76 22.22 7.87
N GLY A 90 7.96 22.41 7.30
CA GLY A 90 8.25 23.61 6.52
C GLY A 90 7.34 23.76 5.30
N MET A 91 7.06 22.68 4.60
CA MET A 91 6.11 22.67 3.48
C MET A 91 4.69 22.99 3.94
N MET A 92 4.26 22.44 5.07
CA MET A 92 2.92 22.71 5.64
C MET A 92 2.74 24.18 6.01
N ILE A 93 3.78 24.81 6.57
CA ILE A 93 3.75 26.24 6.92
C ILE A 93 3.67 27.09 5.65
N GLY A 94 4.32 26.68 4.57
CA GLY A 94 4.36 27.42 3.31
C GLY A 94 3.12 27.23 2.41
N MET A 95 2.19 26.42 2.81
CA MET A 95 0.97 26.18 2.03
C MET A 95 0.07 27.41 1.95
#